data_2e30f75c85001ae890817420c69e4d0f
#
_entry.id   2e30f75c85001ae890817420c69e4d0f
#
_cell.length_a   1.000
_cell.length_b   1.000
_cell.length_c   1.000
_cell.angle_alpha   90.00
_cell.angle_beta   90.00
_cell.angle_gamma   90.00
#
_symmetry.space_group_name_H-M   'P 1'
#
loop_
_entity.id
_entity.type
_entity.pdbx_description
1 polymer ?
#
loop_
_entity_poly.entity_id
_entity_poly.type
_entity_poly.pdbx_seq_one_letter_code
_entity_poly.pdbx_strand_id
1 'polypeptide(L)'
;MLINFFVLPIIGVLLFLGHLGGFVGLLSVRAAGILFVPCHWILVFYEKVCRLSVSLPGAVWITGQPDWQKLLLFYLILGAVLFATKKMKQRRGFVFIGCFMLLAVLHNPVKGFELDVLDVGQGDGMYLHTKEGTNFFFDGGSTDVSKVGTYRMLPFLKAKGVKKIDYWIVSHTDADHISGLKEILQAEYEIDHIVFSKYVLNDEAYQELLALAQTYGTEILKMDCGDTLTDGEAGLRCIFPDKTYKSDDKNALSLVLRYEDQEFSGIFTGDISSAEEQYLVEHKKAGSVTFYKAAHHGS
;
A
#
# COMPACT_ATOMS: atom_id res chain seq x y z
N MET A 1 15.24 12.02 9.19
CA MET A 1 16.53 12.79 9.26
C MET A 1 16.94 13.15 10.67
N LEU A 2 16.05 13.70 11.51
CA LEU A 2 16.39 14.09 12.91
C LEU A 2 16.85 12.91 13.77
N ILE A 3 16.28 11.72 13.60
CA ILE A 3 16.67 10.49 14.32
C ILE A 3 18.15 10.16 14.13
N ASN A 4 18.70 10.43 12.95
CA ASN A 4 20.10 10.13 12.67
C ASN A 4 21.08 10.92 13.59
N PHE A 5 20.68 12.06 14.14
CA PHE A 5 21.46 12.77 15.13
C PHE A 5 21.67 11.96 16.43
N PHE A 6 20.71 11.11 16.76
CA PHE A 6 20.77 10.25 17.95
C PHE A 6 21.37 8.88 17.63
N VAL A 7 21.07 8.34 16.45
CA VAL A 7 21.48 6.99 16.07
C VAL A 7 22.95 6.94 15.62
N LEU A 8 23.37 7.86 14.75
CA LEU A 8 24.72 7.80 14.15
C LEU A 8 25.87 7.90 15.17
N PRO A 9 25.84 8.75 16.21
CA PRO A 9 26.93 8.80 17.18
C PRO A 9 27.11 7.50 17.96
N ILE A 10 26.03 6.76 18.19
CA ILE A 10 26.03 5.55 19.04
C ILE A 10 26.33 4.28 18.22
N ILE A 11 26.11 4.31 16.88
CA ILE A 11 26.31 3.14 16.04
C ILE A 11 27.77 2.65 16.05
N GLY A 12 28.74 3.57 16.18
CA GLY A 12 30.15 3.21 16.29
C GLY A 12 30.45 2.40 17.57
N VAL A 13 29.83 2.77 18.68
CA VAL A 13 29.95 2.03 19.94
C VAL A 13 29.31 0.65 19.82
N LEU A 14 28.12 0.57 19.21
CA LEU A 14 27.41 -0.69 18.96
C LEU A 14 28.27 -1.65 18.10
N LEU A 15 28.83 -1.15 16.99
CA LEU A 15 29.69 -1.94 16.11
C LEU A 15 30.96 -2.39 16.82
N PHE A 16 31.62 -1.50 17.56
CA PHE A 16 32.83 -1.83 18.32
C PHE A 16 32.57 -2.95 19.34
N LEU A 17 31.54 -2.78 20.17
CA LEU A 17 31.16 -3.78 21.19
C LEU A 17 30.71 -5.10 20.54
N GLY A 18 29.98 -5.04 19.42
CA GLY A 18 29.57 -6.23 18.67
C GLY A 18 30.74 -7.04 18.13
N HIS A 19 31.73 -6.36 17.52
CA HIS A 19 32.94 -7.04 17.03
C HIS A 19 33.80 -7.57 18.19
N LEU A 20 34.00 -6.75 19.22
CA LEU A 20 34.77 -7.19 20.41
C LEU A 20 34.09 -8.40 21.06
N GLY A 21 32.77 -8.37 21.24
CA GLY A 21 31.99 -9.48 21.77
C GLY A 21 32.11 -10.75 20.93
N GLY A 22 32.13 -10.60 19.58
CA GLY A 22 32.37 -11.71 18.67
C GLY A 22 33.75 -12.36 18.86
N PHE A 23 34.81 -11.55 18.94
CA PHE A 23 36.17 -12.04 19.21
C PHE A 23 36.30 -12.71 20.59
N VAL A 24 35.77 -12.08 21.63
CA VAL A 24 35.77 -12.66 22.98
C VAL A 24 34.95 -13.93 23.05
N GLY A 25 33.88 -14.05 22.24
CA GLY A 25 33.03 -15.23 22.15
C GLY A 25 33.77 -16.48 21.67
N LEU A 26 34.82 -16.34 20.87
CA LEU A 26 35.69 -17.43 20.44
C LEU A 26 36.46 -18.09 21.64
N LEU A 27 36.67 -17.29 22.70
CA LEU A 27 37.38 -17.72 23.90
C LEU A 27 36.41 -18.07 25.04
N SER A 28 35.36 -17.29 25.23
CA SER A 28 34.39 -17.46 26.30
C SER A 28 33.04 -16.85 25.96
N VAL A 29 32.02 -17.67 25.79
CA VAL A 29 30.62 -17.27 25.53
C VAL A 29 30.06 -16.45 26.69
N ARG A 30 30.43 -16.78 27.95
CA ARG A 30 29.97 -16.01 29.14
C ARG A 30 30.51 -14.59 29.13
N ALA A 31 31.80 -14.40 28.81
CA ALA A 31 32.41 -13.08 28.73
C ALA A 31 31.84 -12.24 27.58
N ALA A 32 31.60 -12.87 26.43
CA ALA A 32 30.94 -12.22 25.31
C ALA A 32 29.52 -11.75 25.67
N GLY A 33 28.76 -12.56 26.39
CA GLY A 33 27.42 -12.22 26.88
C GLY A 33 27.40 -10.90 27.66
N ILE A 34 28.40 -10.64 28.50
CA ILE A 34 28.51 -9.37 29.25
C ILE A 34 28.70 -8.17 28.29
N LEU A 35 29.49 -8.35 27.22
CA LEU A 35 29.72 -7.31 26.21
C LEU A 35 28.48 -7.05 25.35
N PHE A 36 27.61 -8.02 25.15
CA PHE A 36 26.38 -7.87 24.39
C PHE A 36 25.23 -7.20 25.17
N VAL A 37 25.29 -7.15 26.52
CA VAL A 37 24.27 -6.45 27.33
C VAL A 37 24.13 -4.97 26.92
N PRO A 38 25.19 -4.14 26.84
CA PRO A 38 25.03 -2.78 26.34
C PRO A 38 24.57 -2.69 24.89
N CYS A 39 24.95 -3.63 24.02
CA CYS A 39 24.43 -3.68 22.65
C CYS A 39 22.91 -3.86 22.63
N HIS A 40 22.39 -4.77 23.46
CA HIS A 40 20.96 -4.99 23.61
C HIS A 40 20.24 -3.69 24.03
N TRP A 41 20.72 -2.99 25.03
CA TRP A 41 20.11 -1.75 25.51
C TRP A 41 20.17 -0.63 24.46
N ILE A 42 21.25 -0.54 23.69
CA ILE A 42 21.35 0.40 22.56
C ILE A 42 20.27 0.09 21.52
N LEU A 43 20.07 -1.19 21.16
CA LEU A 43 19.05 -1.59 20.20
C LEU A 43 17.63 -1.31 20.72
N VAL A 44 17.35 -1.60 21.99
CA VAL A 44 16.07 -1.26 22.64
C VAL A 44 15.84 0.26 22.64
N PHE A 45 16.87 1.05 22.90
CA PHE A 45 16.80 2.50 22.82
C PHE A 45 16.48 2.96 21.39
N TYR A 46 17.13 2.41 20.37
CA TYR A 46 16.85 2.72 18.96
C TYR A 46 15.40 2.38 18.60
N GLU A 47 14.92 1.21 18.98
CA GLU A 47 13.54 0.80 18.75
C GLU A 47 12.54 1.79 19.36
N LYS A 48 12.75 2.18 20.63
CA LYS A 48 11.89 3.16 21.31
C LYS A 48 11.91 4.53 20.62
N VAL A 49 13.10 5.02 20.23
CA VAL A 49 13.24 6.30 19.51
C VAL A 49 12.54 6.24 18.15
N CYS A 50 12.69 5.14 17.41
CA CYS A 50 12.02 4.96 16.14
C CYS A 50 10.49 4.91 16.29
N ARG A 51 9.97 4.13 17.25
CA ARG A 51 8.52 4.05 17.53
C ARG A 51 7.95 5.42 17.94
N LEU A 52 8.62 6.12 18.86
CA LEU A 52 8.21 7.46 19.27
C LEU A 52 8.22 8.44 18.09
N SER A 53 9.20 8.33 17.20
CA SER A 53 9.30 9.23 16.05
C SER A 53 8.19 8.99 15.04
N VAL A 54 7.78 7.75 14.81
CA VAL A 54 6.68 7.41 13.90
C VAL A 54 5.33 7.80 14.48
N SER A 55 5.18 7.77 15.83
CA SER A 55 3.91 8.14 16.48
C SER A 55 3.66 9.66 16.54
N LEU A 56 4.64 10.49 16.18
CA LEU A 56 4.44 11.94 16.15
C LEU A 56 3.55 12.37 14.97
N PRO A 57 2.60 13.29 15.16
CA PRO A 57 1.79 13.82 14.08
C PRO A 57 2.67 14.40 12.96
N GLY A 58 2.43 14.00 11.72
CA GLY A 58 3.21 14.45 10.57
C GLY A 58 4.62 13.86 10.45
N ALA A 59 4.96 12.83 11.22
CA ALA A 59 6.25 12.13 11.12
C ALA A 59 6.45 11.42 9.77
N VAL A 60 5.37 10.94 9.19
CA VAL A 60 5.35 10.33 7.86
C VAL A 60 4.59 11.25 6.90
N TRP A 61 5.25 11.67 5.85
CA TRP A 61 4.64 12.48 4.79
C TRP A 61 4.84 11.77 3.45
N ILE A 62 3.74 11.28 2.90
CA ILE A 62 3.72 10.64 1.58
C ILE A 62 3.59 11.75 0.55
N THR A 63 4.66 12.00 -0.19
CA THR A 63 4.75 13.10 -1.16
C THR A 63 4.52 12.65 -2.61
N GLY A 64 4.56 11.36 -2.87
CA GLY A 64 4.72 10.81 -4.21
C GLY A 64 6.16 10.90 -4.71
N GLN A 65 6.42 10.29 -5.85
CA GLN A 65 7.71 10.36 -6.52
C GLN A 65 7.74 11.60 -7.42
N PRO A 66 8.57 12.61 -7.12
CA PRO A 66 8.67 13.78 -7.97
C PRO A 66 9.35 13.43 -9.28
N ASP A 67 8.88 14.05 -10.37
CA ASP A 67 9.55 13.99 -11.66
C ASP A 67 10.91 14.70 -11.65
N TRP A 68 11.74 14.44 -12.67
CA TRP A 68 13.11 15.00 -12.75
C TRP A 68 13.11 16.54 -12.82
N GLN A 69 12.05 17.16 -13.36
CA GLN A 69 11.93 18.61 -13.46
C GLN A 69 11.75 19.24 -12.09
N LYS A 70 10.90 18.63 -11.24
CA LYS A 70 10.71 19.04 -9.84
C LYS A 70 11.99 18.85 -9.04
N LEU A 71 12.71 17.75 -9.24
CA LEU A 71 14.01 17.53 -8.60
C LEU A 71 15.04 18.60 -9.00
N LEU A 72 15.12 18.93 -10.29
CA LEU A 72 16.00 19.98 -10.77
C LEU A 72 15.65 21.33 -10.15
N LEU A 73 14.36 21.70 -10.17
CA LEU A 73 13.85 22.92 -9.55
C LEU A 73 14.18 22.97 -8.06
N PHE A 74 13.99 21.87 -7.35
CA PHE A 74 14.35 21.73 -5.94
C PHE A 74 15.82 22.09 -5.69
N TYR A 75 16.76 21.49 -6.43
CA TYR A 75 18.19 21.77 -6.26
C TYR A 75 18.59 23.18 -6.67
N LEU A 76 17.96 23.75 -7.71
CA LEU A 76 18.19 25.15 -8.12
C LEU A 76 17.74 26.11 -7.02
N ILE A 77 16.54 25.92 -6.44
CA ILE A 77 16.03 26.77 -5.35
C ILE A 77 16.91 26.59 -4.12
N LEU A 78 17.27 25.36 -3.76
CA LEU A 78 18.16 25.09 -2.62
C LEU A 78 19.52 25.81 -2.79
N GLY A 79 20.13 25.70 -3.96
CA GLY A 79 21.38 26.39 -4.29
C GLY A 79 21.26 27.91 -4.20
N ALA A 80 20.18 28.47 -4.75
CA ALA A 80 19.91 29.91 -4.69
C ALA A 80 19.72 30.40 -3.23
N VAL A 81 18.97 29.67 -2.40
CA VAL A 81 18.78 29.99 -0.97
C VAL A 81 20.10 29.93 -0.22
N LEU A 82 20.89 28.89 -0.42
CA LEU A 82 22.21 28.76 0.24
C LEU A 82 23.20 29.86 -0.20
N PHE A 83 23.20 30.22 -1.49
CA PHE A 83 24.03 31.29 -2.02
C PHE A 83 23.60 32.66 -1.46
N ALA A 84 22.30 32.99 -1.54
CA ALA A 84 21.76 34.24 -1.05
C ALA A 84 21.96 34.44 0.46
N THR A 85 21.88 33.35 1.24
CA THR A 85 22.00 33.41 2.71
C THR A 85 23.45 33.28 3.21
N LYS A 86 24.43 33.06 2.32
CA LYS A 86 25.84 32.84 2.71
C LYS A 86 26.44 33.96 3.58
N LYS A 87 26.04 35.22 3.32
CA LYS A 87 26.55 36.40 4.03
C LYS A 87 25.62 36.92 5.16
N MET A 88 24.45 36.31 5.39
CA MET A 88 23.46 36.77 6.34
C MET A 88 23.73 36.24 7.74
N LYS A 89 23.76 37.16 8.78
CA LYS A 89 23.89 36.75 10.18
C LYS A 89 22.75 35.84 10.69
N GLN A 90 21.53 36.06 10.20
CA GLN A 90 20.31 35.28 10.56
C GLN A 90 19.90 34.25 9.50
N ARG A 91 20.85 33.68 8.77
CA ARG A 91 20.61 32.74 7.65
C ARG A 91 19.76 31.51 8.00
N ARG A 92 19.81 31.07 9.29
CA ARG A 92 19.12 29.84 9.73
C ARG A 92 17.62 29.88 9.47
N GLY A 93 16.96 31.00 9.77
CA GLY A 93 15.50 31.17 9.53
C GLY A 93 15.14 31.09 8.05
N PHE A 94 15.89 31.77 7.18
CA PHE A 94 15.65 31.75 5.74
C PHE A 94 15.91 30.38 5.11
N VAL A 95 16.94 29.65 5.60
CA VAL A 95 17.19 28.28 5.17
C VAL A 95 16.04 27.36 5.59
N PHE A 96 15.51 27.49 6.80
CA PHE A 96 14.34 26.74 7.25
C PHE A 96 13.10 27.00 6.39
N ILE A 97 12.79 28.27 6.12
CA ILE A 97 11.65 28.65 5.24
C ILE A 97 11.88 28.11 3.82
N GLY A 98 13.08 28.24 3.27
CA GLY A 98 13.43 27.67 1.97
C GLY A 98 13.27 26.16 1.91
N CYS A 99 13.75 25.42 2.92
CA CYS A 99 13.57 23.98 3.02
C CYS A 99 12.09 23.58 3.12
N PHE A 100 11.29 24.32 3.88
CA PHE A 100 9.85 24.07 3.99
C PHE A 100 9.12 24.31 2.65
N MET A 101 9.42 25.41 1.96
CA MET A 101 8.89 25.66 0.61
C MET A 101 9.30 24.59 -0.40
N LEU A 102 10.52 24.07 -0.28
CA LEU A 102 11.03 23.00 -1.12
C LEU A 102 10.26 21.68 -0.94
N LEU A 103 9.79 21.38 0.28
CA LEU A 103 8.97 20.19 0.52
C LEU A 103 7.64 20.27 -0.24
N ALA A 104 7.06 21.47 -0.38
CA ALA A 104 5.83 21.67 -1.16
C ALA A 104 6.05 21.39 -2.68
N VAL A 105 7.23 21.71 -3.20
CA VAL A 105 7.58 21.42 -4.62
C VAL A 105 7.67 19.92 -4.90
N LEU A 106 8.07 19.13 -3.91
CA LEU A 106 8.21 17.67 -4.06
C LEU A 106 6.87 16.94 -4.00
N HIS A 107 5.78 17.61 -3.57
CA HIS A 107 4.46 16.97 -3.49
C HIS A 107 3.94 16.66 -4.90
N ASN A 108 3.69 15.39 -5.17
CA ASN A 108 3.26 14.88 -6.47
C ASN A 108 2.15 13.83 -6.30
N PRO A 109 0.92 14.23 -5.95
CA PRO A 109 -0.21 13.31 -5.84
C PRO A 109 -0.64 12.85 -7.23
N VAL A 110 -1.31 11.68 -7.30
CA VAL A 110 -2.01 11.21 -8.50
C VAL A 110 -3.02 12.27 -8.96
N LYS A 111 -3.19 12.41 -10.25
CA LYS A 111 -4.12 13.38 -10.83
C LYS A 111 -4.86 12.78 -12.00
N GLY A 112 -6.17 13.00 -12.01
CA GLY A 112 -7.04 12.49 -13.06
C GLY A 112 -7.23 10.97 -12.99
N PHE A 113 -7.82 10.39 -14.03
CA PHE A 113 -8.02 8.94 -14.08
C PHE A 113 -6.70 8.20 -14.31
N GLU A 114 -6.47 7.14 -13.54
CA GLU A 114 -5.31 6.26 -13.70
C GLU A 114 -5.69 4.83 -13.32
N LEU A 115 -5.30 3.86 -14.14
CA LEU A 115 -5.41 2.44 -13.87
C LEU A 115 -4.05 1.80 -14.05
N ASP A 116 -3.49 1.26 -12.97
CA ASP A 116 -2.22 0.54 -12.95
C ASP A 116 -2.44 -0.93 -12.64
N VAL A 117 -1.82 -1.80 -13.42
CA VAL A 117 -1.73 -3.24 -13.14
C VAL A 117 -0.32 -3.52 -12.62
N LEU A 118 -0.24 -4.01 -11.38
CA LEU A 118 1.04 -4.24 -10.71
C LEU A 118 1.61 -5.61 -11.10
N ASP A 119 2.91 -5.66 -11.32
CA ASP A 119 3.63 -6.93 -11.39
C ASP A 119 3.74 -7.53 -9.98
N VAL A 120 2.78 -8.35 -9.62
CA VAL A 120 2.75 -9.07 -8.33
C VAL A 120 3.27 -10.50 -8.45
N GLY A 121 3.65 -10.97 -9.66
CA GLY A 121 3.96 -12.36 -9.95
C GLY A 121 2.67 -13.16 -10.16
N GLN A 122 2.61 -14.40 -9.66
CA GLN A 122 1.40 -15.21 -9.72
C GLN A 122 0.38 -14.68 -8.70
N GLY A 123 -0.60 -13.93 -9.18
CA GLY A 123 -1.63 -13.27 -8.40
C GLY A 123 -2.16 -12.01 -9.07
N ASP A 124 -3.03 -11.28 -8.39
CA ASP A 124 -3.62 -10.05 -8.86
C ASP A 124 -3.29 -8.86 -7.97
N GLY A 125 -3.17 -7.69 -8.59
CA GLY A 125 -3.02 -6.42 -7.90
C GLY A 125 -3.22 -5.27 -8.87
N MET A 126 -4.32 -4.52 -8.73
CA MET A 126 -4.62 -3.39 -9.61
C MET A 126 -5.02 -2.17 -8.78
N TYR A 127 -4.51 -1.02 -9.17
CA TYR A 127 -4.84 0.26 -8.55
C TYR A 127 -5.60 1.12 -9.54
N LEU A 128 -6.71 1.72 -9.10
CA LEU A 128 -7.51 2.64 -9.89
C LEU A 128 -7.73 3.93 -9.11
N HIS A 129 -7.36 5.04 -9.72
CA HIS A 129 -7.64 6.38 -9.24
C HIS A 129 -8.66 7.06 -10.15
N THR A 130 -9.73 7.56 -9.57
CA THR A 130 -10.80 8.22 -10.34
C THR A 130 -10.48 9.69 -10.58
N LYS A 131 -11.20 10.33 -11.49
CA LYS A 131 -11.10 11.78 -11.73
C LYS A 131 -11.52 12.59 -10.51
N GLU A 132 -12.39 12.05 -9.68
CA GLU A 132 -12.91 12.69 -8.46
C GLU A 132 -11.96 12.53 -7.27
N GLY A 133 -10.99 11.62 -7.36
CA GLY A 133 -9.93 11.47 -6.37
C GLY A 133 -10.06 10.23 -5.49
N THR A 134 -11.00 9.32 -5.76
CA THR A 134 -11.17 8.07 -5.02
C THR A 134 -10.15 7.03 -5.46
N ASN A 135 -9.56 6.34 -4.48
CA ASN A 135 -8.56 5.32 -4.66
C ASN A 135 -9.16 3.94 -4.42
N PHE A 136 -9.22 3.14 -5.46
CA PHE A 136 -9.58 1.72 -5.40
C PHE A 136 -8.34 0.86 -5.53
N PHE A 137 -8.29 -0.23 -4.80
CA PHE A 137 -7.31 -1.28 -5.01
C PHE A 137 -8.05 -2.62 -5.17
N PHE A 138 -7.75 -3.36 -6.23
CA PHE A 138 -8.40 -4.63 -6.53
C PHE A 138 -7.42 -5.76 -6.22
N ASP A 139 -7.82 -6.65 -5.33
CA ASP A 139 -7.04 -7.76 -4.85
C ASP A 139 -5.70 -7.32 -4.25
N GLY A 140 -4.67 -8.09 -4.36
CA GLY A 140 -3.35 -7.74 -3.87
C GLY A 140 -2.72 -8.90 -3.15
N GLY A 141 -2.30 -9.87 -3.93
CA GLY A 141 -1.63 -11.04 -3.40
C GLY A 141 -0.64 -11.63 -4.38
N SER A 142 0.07 -12.64 -3.92
CA SER A 142 0.98 -13.45 -4.73
C SER A 142 1.28 -14.77 -4.05
N THR A 143 1.45 -15.83 -4.84
CA THR A 143 1.91 -17.15 -4.36
C THR A 143 3.41 -17.37 -4.58
N ASP A 144 4.04 -16.62 -5.49
CA ASP A 144 5.46 -16.78 -5.84
C ASP A 144 6.35 -15.62 -5.34
N VAL A 145 5.77 -14.43 -5.10
CA VAL A 145 6.49 -13.27 -4.58
C VAL A 145 6.27 -13.12 -3.08
N SER A 146 7.31 -13.44 -2.31
CA SER A 146 7.28 -13.24 -0.86
C SER A 146 7.18 -11.76 -0.50
N LYS A 147 6.30 -11.41 0.45
CA LYS A 147 6.09 -10.07 0.96
C LYS A 147 5.76 -9.05 -0.14
N VAL A 148 4.85 -9.44 -1.04
CA VAL A 148 4.41 -8.63 -2.18
C VAL A 148 3.82 -7.29 -1.74
N GLY A 149 3.05 -7.26 -0.65
CA GLY A 149 2.50 -6.03 -0.05
C GLY A 149 3.61 -5.08 0.40
N THR A 150 4.58 -5.60 1.15
CA THR A 150 5.68 -4.82 1.72
C THR A 150 6.66 -4.29 0.67
N TYR A 151 7.01 -5.11 -0.34
CA TYR A 151 8.11 -4.77 -1.25
C TYR A 151 7.66 -4.29 -2.64
N ARG A 152 6.42 -4.53 -3.05
CA ARG A 152 5.88 -4.04 -4.33
C ARG A 152 4.75 -3.04 -4.14
N MET A 153 3.70 -3.40 -3.41
CA MET A 153 2.48 -2.58 -3.32
C MET A 153 2.67 -1.32 -2.48
N LEU A 154 3.23 -1.43 -1.27
CA LEU A 154 3.45 -0.28 -0.39
C LEU A 154 4.42 0.77 -0.98
N PRO A 155 5.56 0.37 -1.59
CA PRO A 155 6.41 1.31 -2.31
C PRO A 155 5.71 1.98 -3.51
N PHE A 156 4.89 1.22 -4.26
CA PHE A 156 4.09 1.75 -5.37
C PHE A 156 3.12 2.83 -4.87
N LEU A 157 2.30 2.54 -3.88
CA LEU A 157 1.33 3.49 -3.31
C LEU A 157 2.02 4.76 -2.79
N LYS A 158 3.15 4.61 -2.10
CA LYS A 158 3.95 5.75 -1.61
C LYS A 158 4.56 6.56 -2.76
N ALA A 159 5.04 5.90 -3.82
CA ALA A 159 5.60 6.56 -5.00
C ALA A 159 4.52 7.33 -5.78
N LYS A 160 3.31 6.81 -5.85
CA LYS A 160 2.15 7.52 -6.41
C LYS A 160 1.66 8.68 -5.52
N GLY A 161 2.10 8.78 -4.28
CA GLY A 161 1.64 9.82 -3.34
C GLY A 161 0.27 9.52 -2.73
N VAL A 162 -0.20 8.29 -2.86
CA VAL A 162 -1.44 7.81 -2.27
C VAL A 162 -1.25 7.71 -0.78
N LYS A 163 -2.09 8.38 0.01
CA LYS A 163 -1.99 8.39 1.46
C LYS A 163 -2.85 7.31 2.09
N LYS A 164 -4.01 7.05 1.47
CA LYS A 164 -4.97 6.04 1.89
C LYS A 164 -5.65 5.40 0.69
N ILE A 165 -6.18 4.22 0.88
CA ILE A 165 -7.09 3.55 -0.05
C ILE A 165 -8.51 3.71 0.48
N ASP A 166 -9.40 4.26 -0.35
CA ASP A 166 -10.80 4.44 0.04
C ASP A 166 -11.55 3.10 0.01
N TYR A 167 -11.30 2.27 -1.02
CA TYR A 167 -11.92 0.95 -1.15
C TYR A 167 -10.90 -0.09 -1.61
N TRP A 168 -10.66 -1.10 -0.78
CA TRP A 168 -9.91 -2.28 -1.15
C TRP A 168 -10.86 -3.41 -1.50
N ILE A 169 -10.93 -3.74 -2.77
CA ILE A 169 -11.82 -4.76 -3.30
C ILE A 169 -11.14 -6.12 -3.19
N VAL A 170 -11.80 -7.09 -2.57
CA VAL A 170 -11.34 -8.48 -2.51
C VAL A 170 -12.31 -9.33 -3.32
N SER A 171 -11.82 -9.87 -4.44
CA SER A 171 -12.62 -10.73 -5.31
C SER A 171 -12.98 -12.03 -4.60
N HIS A 172 -11.99 -12.71 -4.01
CA HIS A 172 -12.12 -13.90 -3.19
C HIS A 172 -10.92 -14.03 -2.24
N THR A 173 -10.87 -15.08 -1.41
CA THR A 173 -9.97 -15.16 -0.26
C THR A 173 -8.73 -16.04 -0.47
N ASP A 174 -8.34 -16.35 -1.71
CA ASP A 174 -7.12 -17.12 -1.96
C ASP A 174 -5.86 -16.26 -1.79
N ALA A 175 -4.73 -16.91 -1.48
CA ALA A 175 -3.52 -16.22 -1.05
C ALA A 175 -2.95 -15.26 -2.09
N ASP A 176 -3.09 -15.58 -3.36
CA ASP A 176 -2.66 -14.77 -4.50
C ASP A 176 -3.53 -13.52 -4.74
N HIS A 177 -4.61 -13.37 -3.97
CA HIS A 177 -5.47 -12.17 -3.98
C HIS A 177 -5.41 -11.37 -2.67
N ILE A 178 -5.02 -11.98 -1.55
CA ILE A 178 -5.10 -11.32 -0.24
C ILE A 178 -3.80 -11.23 0.55
N SER A 179 -2.72 -11.93 0.16
CA SER A 179 -1.49 -11.96 0.97
C SER A 179 -0.86 -10.58 1.14
N GLY A 180 -0.86 -9.76 0.10
CA GLY A 180 -0.36 -8.40 0.15
C GLY A 180 -1.27 -7.46 0.95
N LEU A 181 -2.60 -7.61 0.87
CA LEU A 181 -3.54 -6.84 1.70
C LEU A 181 -3.28 -7.05 3.18
N LYS A 182 -3.05 -8.30 3.61
CA LYS A 182 -2.70 -8.60 5.01
C LYS A 182 -1.43 -7.85 5.44
N GLU A 183 -0.40 -7.82 4.59
CA GLU A 183 0.84 -7.10 4.86
C GLU A 183 0.64 -5.58 4.90
N ILE A 184 -0.20 -5.02 4.04
CA ILE A 184 -0.53 -3.59 4.01
C ILE A 184 -1.26 -3.18 5.29
N LEU A 185 -2.23 -3.99 5.76
CA LEU A 185 -2.91 -3.78 7.05
C LEU A 185 -1.90 -3.84 8.21
N GLN A 186 -1.03 -4.86 8.25
CA GLN A 186 0.01 -5.00 9.28
C GLN A 186 1.04 -3.86 9.26
N ALA A 187 1.25 -3.22 8.11
CA ALA A 187 2.06 -2.02 7.99
C ALA A 187 1.34 -0.73 8.44
N GLU A 188 0.12 -0.87 8.99
CA GLU A 188 -0.74 0.24 9.45
C GLU A 188 -0.98 1.29 8.34
N TYR A 189 -1.07 0.82 7.07
CA TYR A 189 -1.43 1.71 5.97
C TYR A 189 -2.93 1.93 5.96
N GLU A 190 -3.35 3.18 5.82
CA GLU A 190 -4.75 3.58 5.95
C GLU A 190 -5.61 3.03 4.81
N ILE A 191 -6.61 2.24 5.18
CA ILE A 191 -7.65 1.69 4.29
C ILE A 191 -8.99 1.97 4.95
N ASP A 192 -9.85 2.73 4.28
CA ASP A 192 -11.17 3.07 4.84
C ASP A 192 -12.08 1.83 4.83
N HIS A 193 -12.19 1.17 3.68
CA HIS A 193 -13.11 0.05 3.50
C HIS A 193 -12.44 -1.14 2.80
N ILE A 194 -12.72 -2.36 3.29
CA ILE A 194 -12.49 -3.59 2.53
C ILE A 194 -13.83 -4.11 2.06
N VAL A 195 -13.92 -4.37 0.75
CA VAL A 195 -15.17 -4.74 0.08
C VAL A 195 -15.12 -6.20 -0.34
N PHE A 196 -16.12 -6.98 0.06
CA PHE A 196 -16.31 -8.37 -0.30
C PHE A 196 -17.62 -8.59 -1.05
N SER A 197 -17.71 -9.71 -1.75
CA SER A 197 -19.00 -10.24 -2.18
C SER A 197 -19.87 -10.56 -0.96
N LYS A 198 -21.17 -10.30 -1.03
CA LYS A 198 -22.13 -10.77 -0.05
C LYS A 198 -22.13 -12.30 0.10
N TYR A 199 -21.66 -12.98 -0.93
CA TYR A 199 -21.62 -14.45 -1.02
C TYR A 199 -20.24 -15.04 -0.75
N VAL A 200 -19.28 -14.21 -0.26
CA VAL A 200 -17.96 -14.68 0.15
C VAL A 200 -18.08 -15.85 1.14
N LEU A 201 -17.29 -16.90 0.92
CA LEU A 201 -17.29 -18.05 1.81
C LEU A 201 -16.70 -17.67 3.18
N ASN A 202 -17.31 -18.20 4.22
CA ASN A 202 -16.88 -17.95 5.60
C ASN A 202 -15.78 -18.94 6.00
N ASP A 203 -14.65 -18.85 5.34
CA ASP A 203 -13.46 -19.67 5.59
C ASP A 203 -12.46 -19.00 6.57
N GLU A 204 -11.39 -19.70 6.88
CA GLU A 204 -10.34 -19.25 7.80
C GLU A 204 -9.68 -17.94 7.29
N ALA A 205 -9.40 -17.85 5.98
CA ALA A 205 -8.77 -16.69 5.38
C ALA A 205 -9.64 -15.43 5.46
N TYR A 206 -10.96 -15.58 5.27
CA TYR A 206 -11.92 -14.51 5.47
C TYR A 206 -11.97 -14.05 6.93
N GLN A 207 -12.03 -15.00 7.89
CA GLN A 207 -12.04 -14.68 9.33
C GLN A 207 -10.76 -13.96 9.77
N GLU A 208 -9.60 -14.37 9.25
CA GLU A 208 -8.34 -13.68 9.51
C GLU A 208 -8.36 -12.23 9.01
N LEU A 209 -8.87 -11.99 7.79
CA LEU A 209 -9.00 -10.63 7.26
C LEU A 209 -9.96 -9.77 8.09
N LEU A 210 -11.08 -10.33 8.56
CA LEU A 210 -12.00 -9.62 9.46
C LEU A 210 -11.29 -9.20 10.74
N ALA A 211 -10.53 -10.11 11.36
CA ALA A 211 -9.78 -9.81 12.57
C ALA A 211 -8.71 -8.73 12.37
N LEU A 212 -8.00 -8.77 11.25
CA LEU A 212 -7.03 -7.74 10.88
C LEU A 212 -7.72 -6.39 10.64
N ALA A 213 -8.79 -6.36 9.85
CA ALA A 213 -9.57 -5.14 9.59
C ALA A 213 -10.06 -4.50 10.91
N GLN A 214 -10.60 -5.30 11.82
CA GLN A 214 -11.03 -4.82 13.14
C GLN A 214 -9.85 -4.27 13.95
N THR A 215 -8.68 -4.92 13.90
CA THR A 215 -7.49 -4.50 14.64
C THR A 215 -6.99 -3.13 14.17
N TYR A 216 -7.05 -2.87 12.86
CA TYR A 216 -6.54 -1.64 12.25
C TYR A 216 -7.63 -0.61 11.93
N GLY A 217 -8.87 -0.85 12.34
CA GLY A 217 -9.97 0.12 12.23
C GLY A 217 -10.52 0.30 10.82
N THR A 218 -10.33 -0.69 9.94
CA THR A 218 -10.86 -0.71 8.58
C THR A 218 -12.28 -1.25 8.57
N GLU A 219 -13.20 -0.56 7.88
CA GLU A 219 -14.60 -0.98 7.78
C GLU A 219 -14.78 -2.08 6.72
N ILE A 220 -15.69 -3.03 7.00
CA ILE A 220 -16.03 -4.11 6.07
C ILE A 220 -17.34 -3.80 5.37
N LEU A 221 -17.32 -3.77 4.05
CA LEU A 221 -18.50 -3.65 3.20
C LEU A 221 -18.77 -4.95 2.45
N LYS A 222 -20.04 -5.24 2.18
CA LYS A 222 -20.47 -6.37 1.36
C LYS A 222 -21.37 -5.89 0.24
N MET A 223 -21.02 -6.27 -1.00
CA MET A 223 -21.80 -5.93 -2.19
C MET A 223 -22.61 -7.13 -2.69
N ASP A 224 -23.85 -6.86 -3.05
CA ASP A 224 -24.74 -7.77 -3.81
C ASP A 224 -24.79 -7.35 -5.28
N CYS A 225 -25.17 -8.23 -6.16
CA CYS A 225 -25.36 -7.89 -7.56
C CYS A 225 -26.38 -6.74 -7.72
N GLY A 226 -25.92 -5.68 -8.39
CA GLY A 226 -26.69 -4.45 -8.57
C GLY A 226 -26.26 -3.31 -7.67
N ASP A 227 -25.57 -3.58 -6.55
CA ASP A 227 -25.02 -2.53 -5.71
C ASP A 227 -23.91 -1.74 -6.46
N THR A 228 -23.79 -0.47 -6.14
CA THR A 228 -22.84 0.42 -6.81
C THR A 228 -22.15 1.31 -5.76
N LEU A 229 -20.83 1.37 -5.82
CA LEU A 229 -20.04 2.41 -5.16
C LEU A 229 -19.94 3.58 -6.16
N THR A 230 -20.56 4.69 -5.82
CA THR A 230 -20.61 5.89 -6.67
C THR A 230 -19.52 6.88 -6.30
N ASP A 231 -18.92 7.51 -7.32
CA ASP A 231 -17.92 8.55 -7.16
C ASP A 231 -18.17 9.63 -8.24
N GLY A 232 -18.93 10.64 -7.89
CA GLY A 232 -19.40 11.65 -8.84
C GLY A 232 -20.25 11.04 -9.95
N GLU A 233 -19.77 11.15 -11.21
CA GLU A 233 -20.41 10.55 -12.39
C GLU A 233 -19.90 9.12 -12.68
N ALA A 234 -18.86 8.67 -11.95
CA ALA A 234 -18.32 7.33 -12.06
C ALA A 234 -19.00 6.35 -11.10
N GLY A 235 -19.00 5.09 -11.43
CA GLY A 235 -19.54 4.04 -10.58
C GLY A 235 -18.84 2.71 -10.74
N LEU A 236 -18.60 2.04 -9.61
CA LEU A 236 -18.12 0.67 -9.55
C LEU A 236 -19.29 -0.24 -9.13
N ARG A 237 -19.89 -0.91 -10.09
CA ARG A 237 -21.10 -1.72 -9.91
C ARG A 237 -20.78 -3.20 -9.79
N CYS A 238 -21.35 -3.87 -8.79
CA CYS A 238 -21.34 -5.32 -8.70
C CYS A 238 -22.27 -5.93 -9.75
N ILE A 239 -21.72 -6.79 -10.61
CA ILE A 239 -22.46 -7.49 -11.66
C ILE A 239 -22.60 -8.99 -11.38
N PHE A 240 -21.77 -9.54 -10.46
CA PHE A 240 -21.77 -10.95 -10.05
C PHE A 240 -21.02 -11.10 -8.72
N PRO A 241 -21.29 -12.13 -7.90
CA PRO A 241 -22.38 -13.09 -8.00
C PRO A 241 -23.73 -12.52 -7.59
N ASP A 242 -24.81 -13.19 -7.95
CA ASP A 242 -26.14 -12.85 -7.52
C ASP A 242 -26.76 -13.96 -6.62
N LYS A 243 -27.91 -13.66 -6.01
CA LYS A 243 -28.59 -14.55 -5.07
C LYS A 243 -28.98 -15.92 -5.64
N THR A 244 -29.06 -16.05 -6.95
CA THR A 244 -29.46 -17.29 -7.64
C THR A 244 -28.30 -18.21 -7.91
N TYR A 245 -27.08 -17.65 -7.98
CA TYR A 245 -25.84 -18.40 -8.17
C TYR A 245 -25.38 -19.05 -6.86
N LYS A 246 -25.07 -20.35 -6.90
CA LYS A 246 -24.63 -21.12 -5.75
C LYS A 246 -23.41 -21.93 -6.12
N SER A 247 -22.37 -21.82 -5.33
CA SER A 247 -21.13 -22.59 -5.45
C SER A 247 -20.49 -22.74 -4.06
N ASP A 248 -19.73 -23.80 -3.89
CA ASP A 248 -18.81 -24.00 -2.76
C ASP A 248 -17.36 -23.67 -3.16
N ASP A 249 -17.15 -23.25 -4.39
CA ASP A 249 -15.87 -22.81 -4.93
C ASP A 249 -15.70 -21.28 -4.74
N LYS A 250 -14.62 -20.87 -4.12
CA LYS A 250 -14.31 -19.45 -3.88
C LYS A 250 -14.14 -18.66 -5.17
N ASN A 251 -13.46 -19.26 -6.16
CA ASN A 251 -13.19 -18.64 -7.45
C ASN A 251 -14.52 -18.38 -8.17
N ALA A 252 -15.41 -19.36 -8.18
CA ALA A 252 -16.75 -19.24 -8.77
C ALA A 252 -17.64 -18.20 -8.07
N LEU A 253 -17.31 -17.79 -6.85
CA LEU A 253 -18.00 -16.73 -6.08
C LEU A 253 -17.21 -15.42 -6.05
N SER A 254 -16.20 -15.25 -6.89
CA SER A 254 -15.44 -14.00 -7.02
C SER A 254 -16.36 -12.81 -7.25
N LEU A 255 -16.07 -11.72 -6.57
CA LEU A 255 -16.75 -10.44 -6.74
C LEU A 255 -16.36 -9.84 -8.10
N VAL A 256 -17.29 -9.83 -9.05
CA VAL A 256 -17.09 -9.23 -10.38
C VAL A 256 -17.68 -7.83 -10.38
N LEU A 257 -16.83 -6.87 -10.70
CA LEU A 257 -17.19 -5.47 -10.70
C LEU A 257 -17.04 -4.85 -12.09
N ARG A 258 -17.97 -3.98 -12.45
CA ARG A 258 -17.90 -3.12 -13.64
C ARG A 258 -17.72 -1.67 -13.20
N TYR A 259 -16.61 -1.08 -13.60
CA TYR A 259 -16.37 0.36 -13.48
C TYR A 259 -16.84 1.04 -14.77
N GLU A 260 -17.43 2.21 -14.63
CA GLU A 260 -17.87 3.03 -15.77
C GLU A 260 -17.80 4.52 -15.40
N ASP A 261 -17.16 5.30 -16.24
CA ASP A 261 -17.22 6.75 -16.27
C ASP A 261 -17.52 7.22 -17.72
N GLN A 262 -17.45 8.53 -18.00
CA GLN A 262 -17.75 9.08 -19.33
C GLN A 262 -16.78 8.62 -20.42
N GLU A 263 -15.55 8.24 -20.11
CA GLU A 263 -14.49 7.98 -21.08
C GLU A 263 -13.94 6.55 -20.99
N PHE A 264 -14.15 5.87 -19.86
CA PHE A 264 -13.57 4.56 -19.61
C PHE A 264 -14.60 3.60 -19.01
N SER A 265 -14.50 2.34 -19.42
CA SER A 265 -15.25 1.25 -18.81
C SER A 265 -14.37 0.02 -18.65
N GLY A 266 -14.45 -0.63 -17.48
CA GLY A 266 -13.63 -1.78 -17.16
C GLY A 266 -14.41 -2.86 -16.42
N ILE A 267 -14.05 -4.14 -16.63
CA ILE A 267 -14.54 -5.27 -15.84
C ILE A 267 -13.38 -5.91 -15.11
N PHE A 268 -13.56 -6.11 -13.81
CA PHE A 268 -12.66 -6.77 -12.89
C PHE A 268 -13.29 -8.07 -12.44
N THR A 269 -12.78 -9.20 -12.93
CA THR A 269 -13.44 -10.51 -12.85
C THR A 269 -13.07 -11.33 -11.64
N GLY A 270 -11.95 -11.01 -10.96
CA GLY A 270 -11.34 -11.99 -10.06
C GLY A 270 -10.98 -13.27 -10.80
N ASP A 271 -11.20 -14.41 -10.18
CA ASP A 271 -10.82 -15.71 -10.71
C ASP A 271 -12.02 -16.59 -11.09
N ILE A 272 -13.10 -15.96 -11.60
CA ILE A 272 -14.22 -16.72 -12.16
C ILE A 272 -13.74 -17.64 -13.30
N SER A 273 -14.44 -18.75 -13.50
CA SER A 273 -14.15 -19.67 -14.59
C SER A 273 -14.95 -19.35 -15.85
N SER A 274 -14.71 -20.11 -16.92
CA SER A 274 -15.45 -20.00 -18.16
C SER A 274 -16.96 -20.18 -17.97
N ALA A 275 -17.40 -20.93 -16.95
CA ALA A 275 -18.82 -21.11 -16.68
C ALA A 275 -19.47 -19.81 -16.17
N GLU A 276 -18.81 -19.08 -15.30
CA GLU A 276 -19.30 -17.79 -14.80
C GLU A 276 -19.17 -16.70 -15.87
N GLU A 277 -18.11 -16.72 -16.69
CA GLU A 277 -17.99 -15.81 -17.83
C GLU A 277 -19.16 -16.02 -18.81
N GLN A 278 -19.49 -17.28 -19.12
CA GLN A 278 -20.65 -17.60 -19.97
C GLN A 278 -21.95 -17.12 -19.33
N TYR A 279 -22.11 -17.30 -18.01
CA TYR A 279 -23.26 -16.79 -17.28
C TYR A 279 -23.40 -15.26 -17.42
N LEU A 280 -22.30 -14.50 -17.30
CA LEU A 280 -22.30 -13.04 -17.49
C LEU A 280 -22.74 -12.64 -18.90
N VAL A 281 -22.31 -13.37 -19.93
CA VAL A 281 -22.67 -13.11 -21.31
C VAL A 281 -24.15 -13.43 -21.56
N GLU A 282 -24.63 -14.60 -21.15
CA GLU A 282 -26.02 -15.04 -21.33
C GLU A 282 -27.01 -14.09 -20.64
N HIS A 283 -26.64 -13.56 -19.46
CA HIS A 283 -27.47 -12.61 -18.72
C HIS A 283 -27.23 -11.15 -19.12
N LYS A 284 -26.43 -10.89 -20.18
CA LYS A 284 -26.10 -9.55 -20.69
C LYS A 284 -25.53 -8.59 -19.62
N LYS A 285 -24.78 -9.13 -18.66
CA LYS A 285 -24.21 -8.37 -17.53
C LYS A 285 -22.87 -7.71 -17.89
N ALA A 286 -22.08 -8.32 -18.77
CA ALA A 286 -20.76 -7.85 -19.14
C ALA A 286 -20.81 -6.58 -20.02
N GLY A 287 -21.53 -6.64 -21.15
CA GLY A 287 -21.57 -5.55 -22.13
C GLY A 287 -20.21 -5.31 -22.81
N SER A 288 -20.10 -4.20 -23.56
CA SER A 288 -18.83 -3.76 -24.15
C SER A 288 -18.03 -2.93 -23.16
N VAL A 289 -16.71 -3.13 -23.09
CA VAL A 289 -15.80 -2.40 -22.20
C VAL A 289 -14.48 -2.09 -22.90
N THR A 290 -13.78 -1.06 -22.41
CA THR A 290 -12.44 -0.68 -22.89
C THR A 290 -11.33 -1.48 -22.22
N PHE A 291 -11.58 -1.97 -21.00
CA PHE A 291 -10.65 -2.81 -20.24
C PHE A 291 -11.34 -4.05 -19.71
N TYR A 292 -10.71 -5.19 -19.84
CA TYR A 292 -11.18 -6.46 -19.31
C TYR A 292 -10.02 -7.18 -18.62
N LYS A 293 -10.11 -7.36 -17.30
CA LYS A 293 -9.18 -8.23 -16.58
C LYS A 293 -9.53 -9.67 -16.94
N ALA A 294 -8.65 -10.39 -17.61
CA ALA A 294 -8.86 -11.80 -17.93
C ALA A 294 -9.07 -12.59 -16.63
N ALA A 295 -10.14 -13.38 -16.61
CA ALA A 295 -10.48 -14.20 -15.46
C ALA A 295 -9.37 -15.23 -15.18
N HIS A 296 -9.14 -15.56 -13.92
CA HIS A 296 -8.21 -16.59 -13.45
C HIS A 296 -6.84 -16.49 -14.16
N HIS A 297 -6.27 -15.27 -14.17
CA HIS A 297 -4.96 -14.92 -14.77
C HIS A 297 -4.85 -15.30 -16.27
N GLY A 298 -5.97 -15.53 -16.96
CA GLY A 298 -6.02 -15.93 -18.38
C GLY A 298 -5.84 -17.42 -18.64
N SER A 299 -6.05 -18.26 -17.63
CA SER A 299 -5.96 -19.73 -17.74
C SER A 299 -7.25 -20.37 -18.25
#